data_137e45f593800e59d1cb8fd459187bf2
#
_entry.id   137e45f593800e59d1cb8fd459187bf2
#
_cell.length_a   1.000
_cell.length_b   1.000
_cell.length_c   1.000
_cell.angle_alpha   90.00
_cell.angle_beta   90.00
_cell.angle_gamma   90.00
#
_symmetry.space_group_name_H-M   'P 1'
#
loop_
_entity.id
_entity.type
_entity.pdbx_description
1 polymer ?
#
loop_
_entity_poly.entity_id
_entity_poly.type
_entity_poly.pdbx_seq_one_letter_code
_entity_poly.pdbx_strand_id
1 'polypeptide(L)'
;MVPAYGILQALGRQIGGKQYRELRADIARLAAAMVIIRNTETKREVFGHHLIAKAEQDEKSRHWIYRLDPDLRALYGDMTHTLIDWDQRLALKGKDLARWLQLYIASHAKPYPVKVATLRDLSGSRTKALKNFRGKLRLALDDLVDNDDIQRWEIQMPQDLLFVDRGAAISASQRRHLDRNKTRT
;
A
#
# COMPACT_ATOMS: atom_id res chain seq x y z
N MET A 1 -8.49 17.52 15.21
CA MET A 1 -9.87 16.99 15.41
C MET A 1 -10.51 16.84 14.05
N VAL A 2 -10.99 15.64 13.69
CA VAL A 2 -11.50 15.34 12.34
C VAL A 2 -12.92 14.79 12.46
N PRO A 3 -13.90 15.35 11.72
CA PRO A 3 -15.25 14.81 11.73
C PRO A 3 -15.30 13.41 11.09
N ALA A 4 -16.06 12.51 11.69
CA ALA A 4 -16.24 11.16 11.14
C ALA A 4 -16.77 11.16 9.69
N TYR A 5 -17.63 12.13 9.38
CA TYR A 5 -18.10 12.40 8.01
C TYR A 5 -16.93 12.67 7.04
N GLY A 6 -15.99 13.55 7.40
CA GLY A 6 -14.84 13.88 6.54
C GLY A 6 -13.92 12.66 6.31
N ILE A 7 -13.77 11.78 7.31
CA ILE A 7 -13.01 10.53 7.14
C ILE A 7 -13.71 9.62 6.13
N LEU A 8 -15.03 9.43 6.24
CA LEU A 8 -15.80 8.60 5.29
C LEU A 8 -15.70 9.14 3.87
N GLN A 9 -15.82 10.46 3.72
CA GLN A 9 -15.70 11.13 2.42
C GLN A 9 -14.30 10.93 1.81
N ALA A 10 -13.24 11.15 2.59
CA ALA A 10 -11.85 10.93 2.16
C ALA A 10 -11.56 9.46 1.78
N LEU A 11 -12.30 8.51 2.37
CA LEU A 11 -12.22 7.08 2.03
C LEU A 11 -13.13 6.69 0.84
N GLY A 12 -13.81 7.63 0.20
CA GLY A 12 -14.77 7.34 -0.88
C GLY A 12 -15.92 6.43 -0.42
N ARG A 13 -16.32 6.50 0.87
CA ARG A 13 -17.41 5.70 1.44
C ARG A 13 -18.70 6.51 1.47
N GLN A 14 -19.84 5.83 1.30
CA GLN A 14 -21.16 6.44 1.53
C GLN A 14 -21.30 6.89 2.98
N ILE A 15 -22.19 7.86 3.22
CA ILE A 15 -22.45 8.41 4.54
C ILE A 15 -23.75 7.78 5.04
N GLY A 16 -23.69 7.09 6.18
CA GLY A 16 -24.86 6.44 6.79
C GLY A 16 -24.51 5.73 8.08
N GLY A 17 -25.52 5.35 8.85
CA GLY A 17 -25.33 4.74 10.17
C GLY A 17 -24.50 3.45 10.14
N LYS A 18 -24.62 2.64 9.09
CA LYS A 18 -23.79 1.45 8.88
C LYS A 18 -22.33 1.82 8.71
N GLN A 19 -22.03 2.80 7.86
CA GLN A 19 -20.66 3.23 7.55
C GLN A 19 -19.97 3.86 8.76
N TYR A 20 -20.69 4.58 9.61
CA TYR A 20 -20.12 5.08 10.87
C TYR A 20 -19.76 3.94 11.82
N ARG A 21 -20.57 2.89 11.93
CA ARG A 21 -20.25 1.72 12.75
C ARG A 21 -19.03 0.97 12.19
N GLU A 22 -18.97 0.80 10.88
CA GLU A 22 -17.81 0.18 10.20
C GLU A 22 -16.53 1.00 10.41
N LEU A 23 -16.60 2.33 10.26
CA LEU A 23 -15.47 3.22 10.51
C LEU A 23 -14.95 3.07 11.96
N ARG A 24 -15.87 3.03 12.93
CA ARG A 24 -15.51 2.82 14.34
C ARG A 24 -14.80 1.48 14.54
N ALA A 25 -15.30 0.41 13.92
CA ALA A 25 -14.69 -0.91 13.98
C ALA A 25 -13.31 -0.93 13.29
N ASP A 26 -13.16 -0.23 12.16
CA ASP A 26 -11.87 -0.09 11.46
C ASP A 26 -10.83 0.62 12.32
N ILE A 27 -11.20 1.74 12.96
CA ILE A 27 -10.32 2.49 13.86
C ILE A 27 -9.93 1.63 15.07
N ALA A 28 -10.88 0.88 15.65
CA ALA A 28 -10.59 -0.02 16.77
C ALA A 28 -9.61 -1.13 16.36
N ARG A 29 -9.76 -1.72 15.17
CA ARG A 29 -8.83 -2.72 14.63
C ARG A 29 -7.42 -2.15 14.43
N LEU A 30 -7.31 -0.93 13.88
CA LEU A 30 -6.01 -0.26 13.69
C LEU A 30 -5.36 0.10 15.03
N ALA A 31 -6.13 0.50 16.03
CA ALA A 31 -5.62 0.77 17.37
C ALA A 31 -5.18 -0.51 18.11
N ALA A 32 -5.83 -1.64 17.82
CA ALA A 32 -5.45 -2.93 18.39
C ALA A 32 -4.28 -3.60 17.64
N ALA A 33 -4.01 -3.19 16.40
CA ALA A 33 -2.95 -3.79 15.59
C ALA A 33 -1.57 -3.38 16.12
N MET A 34 -0.78 -4.37 16.50
CA MET A 34 0.62 -4.17 16.88
C MET A 34 1.51 -4.23 15.64
N VAL A 35 2.44 -3.28 15.53
CA VAL A 35 3.42 -3.21 14.45
C VAL A 35 4.79 -3.63 15.00
N ILE A 36 5.46 -4.51 14.28
CA ILE A 36 6.84 -4.90 14.54
C ILE A 36 7.70 -4.26 13.48
N ILE A 37 8.66 -3.45 13.90
CA ILE A 37 9.61 -2.79 13.00
C ILE A 37 10.95 -3.49 13.14
N ARG A 38 11.46 -4.03 12.02
CA ARG A 38 12.77 -4.65 11.96
C ARG A 38 13.72 -3.78 11.13
N ASN A 39 14.78 -3.31 11.74
CA ASN A 39 15.88 -2.72 11.00
C ASN A 39 16.78 -3.84 10.45
N THR A 40 16.85 -3.96 9.12
CA THR A 40 17.61 -5.02 8.44
C THR A 40 19.12 -4.83 8.52
N GLU A 41 19.61 -3.61 8.69
CA GLU A 41 21.03 -3.29 8.82
C GLU A 41 21.54 -3.57 10.24
N THR A 42 20.83 -3.05 11.24
CA THR A 42 21.24 -3.21 12.65
C THR A 42 20.76 -4.50 13.27
N LYS A 43 19.93 -5.29 12.58
CA LYS A 43 19.28 -6.52 13.08
C LYS A 43 18.44 -6.30 14.34
N ARG A 44 18.05 -5.07 14.64
CA ARG A 44 17.20 -4.76 15.80
C ARG A 44 15.73 -4.86 15.42
N GLU A 45 14.96 -5.47 16.29
CA GLU A 45 13.49 -5.48 16.24
C GLU A 45 12.95 -4.62 17.37
N VAL A 46 11.96 -3.80 17.06
CA VAL A 46 11.22 -2.99 18.03
C VAL A 46 9.77 -3.46 18.00
N PHE A 47 9.28 -3.83 19.17
CA PHE A 47 7.94 -4.35 19.39
C PHE A 47 7.08 -3.30 20.13
N GLY A 48 5.76 -3.45 20.01
CA GLY A 48 4.83 -2.69 20.86
C GLY A 48 4.37 -1.35 20.30
N HIS A 49 4.65 -1.05 19.03
CA HIS A 49 4.09 0.11 18.36
C HIS A 49 2.71 -0.18 17.78
N HIS A 50 1.77 0.71 18.00
CA HIS A 50 0.46 0.69 17.38
C HIS A 50 0.37 1.76 16.30
N LEU A 51 -0.31 1.47 15.18
CA LEU A 51 -0.52 2.49 14.14
C LEU A 51 -1.26 3.71 14.70
N ILE A 52 -2.21 3.47 15.60
CA ILE A 52 -2.94 4.51 16.32
C ILE A 52 -2.64 4.31 17.82
N ALA A 53 -1.82 5.20 18.40
CA ALA A 53 -1.49 5.17 19.82
C ALA A 53 -2.68 5.54 20.69
N LYS A 54 -3.57 6.40 20.20
CA LYS A 54 -4.79 6.81 20.91
C LYS A 54 -5.87 7.19 19.90
N ALA A 55 -7.08 6.74 20.13
CA ALA A 55 -8.27 7.16 19.40
C ALA A 55 -9.39 7.47 20.39
N GLU A 56 -9.96 8.64 20.29
CA GLU A 56 -11.11 9.09 21.11
C GLU A 56 -12.18 9.64 20.18
N GLN A 57 -13.43 9.35 20.47
CA GLN A 57 -14.56 9.96 19.80
C GLN A 57 -15.37 10.80 20.80
N ASP A 58 -15.55 12.07 20.49
CA ASP A 58 -16.50 12.91 21.18
C ASP A 58 -17.93 12.50 20.75
N GLU A 59 -18.74 12.05 21.70
CA GLU A 59 -20.10 11.56 21.43
C GLU A 59 -21.05 12.66 20.96
N LYS A 60 -20.86 13.90 21.40
CA LYS A 60 -21.72 15.03 21.06
C LYS A 60 -21.43 15.55 19.66
N SER A 61 -20.16 15.84 19.37
CA SER A 61 -19.73 16.39 18.09
C SER A 61 -19.47 15.33 17.02
N ARG A 62 -19.37 14.05 17.42
CA ARG A 62 -18.95 12.92 16.56
C ARG A 62 -17.57 13.12 15.91
N HIS A 63 -16.73 14.00 16.47
CA HIS A 63 -15.37 14.19 16.03
C HIS A 63 -14.46 13.13 16.60
N TRP A 64 -13.47 12.75 15.79
CA TRP A 64 -12.39 11.88 16.21
C TRP A 64 -11.14 12.68 16.51
N ILE A 65 -10.51 12.34 17.62
CA ILE A 65 -9.15 12.74 17.96
C ILE A 65 -8.33 11.46 17.93
N TYR A 66 -7.35 11.39 17.04
CA TYR A 66 -6.41 10.27 17.01
C TYR A 66 -4.98 10.79 17.03
N ARG A 67 -4.13 10.02 17.68
CA ARG A 67 -2.70 10.25 17.74
C ARG A 67 -2.01 9.02 17.18
N LEU A 68 -1.19 9.22 16.17
CA LEU A 68 -0.30 8.18 15.66
C LEU A 68 0.85 7.99 16.64
N ASP A 69 1.44 6.80 16.64
CA ASP A 69 2.61 6.54 17.47
C ASP A 69 3.79 7.39 16.96
N PRO A 70 4.40 8.24 17.81
CA PRO A 70 5.51 9.10 17.39
C PRO A 70 6.71 8.32 16.85
N ASP A 71 6.95 7.12 17.35
CA ASP A 71 8.09 6.30 16.94
C ASP A 71 7.94 5.75 15.51
N LEU A 72 6.70 5.65 15.01
CA LEU A 72 6.44 5.34 13.60
C LEU A 72 6.90 6.46 12.65
N ARG A 73 7.18 7.66 13.16
CA ARG A 73 7.67 8.77 12.35
C ARG A 73 8.95 8.41 11.59
N ALA A 74 9.79 7.56 12.16
CA ALA A 74 11.01 7.07 11.51
C ALA A 74 10.74 6.32 10.20
N LEU A 75 9.55 5.72 10.03
CA LEU A 75 9.14 5.06 8.78
C LEU A 75 8.85 6.05 7.64
N TYR A 76 8.70 7.33 7.95
CA TYR A 76 8.35 8.39 6.98
C TYR A 76 9.52 9.32 6.68
N GLY A 77 10.75 8.88 6.91
CA GLY A 77 11.97 9.61 6.50
C GLY A 77 12.12 9.63 4.97
N ASP A 78 12.92 10.56 4.44
CA ASP A 78 13.03 10.87 3.01
C ASP A 78 13.33 9.68 2.07
N MET A 79 13.85 8.59 2.61
CA MET A 79 14.23 7.39 1.85
C MET A 79 13.40 6.15 2.16
N THR A 80 12.45 6.24 3.09
CA THR A 80 11.75 5.07 3.66
C THR A 80 10.28 4.98 3.29
N HIS A 81 9.73 5.99 2.62
CA HIS A 81 8.33 6.01 2.23
C HIS A 81 8.13 6.13 0.72
N THR A 82 7.01 5.62 0.25
CA THR A 82 6.57 5.72 -1.14
C THR A 82 5.30 6.54 -1.19
N LEU A 83 5.31 7.61 -1.99
CA LEU A 83 4.11 8.40 -2.26
C LEU A 83 3.25 7.69 -3.30
N ILE A 84 1.96 7.65 -3.05
CA ILE A 84 0.94 7.09 -3.95
C ILE A 84 -0.13 8.15 -4.17
N ASP A 85 -0.57 8.26 -5.41
CA ASP A 85 -1.72 9.09 -5.73
C ASP A 85 -2.98 8.51 -5.06
N TRP A 86 -3.68 9.36 -4.30
CA TRP A 86 -4.84 8.92 -3.53
C TRP A 86 -6.05 8.65 -4.40
N ASP A 87 -6.24 9.41 -5.47
CA ASP A 87 -7.37 9.24 -6.38
C ASP A 87 -7.21 7.96 -7.19
N GLN A 88 -6.00 7.67 -7.70
CA GLN A 88 -5.66 6.39 -8.30
C GLN A 88 -5.90 5.23 -7.32
N ARG A 89 -5.53 5.42 -6.05
CA ARG A 89 -5.78 4.42 -5.00
C ARG A 89 -7.26 4.16 -4.76
N LEU A 90 -8.10 5.19 -4.81
CA LEU A 90 -9.56 5.09 -4.66
C LEU A 90 -10.21 4.42 -5.87
N ALA A 91 -9.73 4.67 -7.09
CA ALA A 91 -10.22 4.05 -8.31
C ALA A 91 -10.08 2.51 -8.29
N LEU A 92 -9.07 1.99 -7.58
CA LEU A 92 -8.88 0.55 -7.37
C LEU A 92 -9.70 -0.03 -6.21
N LYS A 93 -10.76 0.65 -5.75
CA LYS A 93 -11.61 0.15 -4.66
C LYS A 93 -12.28 -1.18 -5.05
N GLY A 94 -12.18 -2.18 -4.14
CA GLY A 94 -12.68 -3.53 -4.37
C GLY A 94 -11.74 -4.43 -5.18
N LYS A 95 -10.61 -3.91 -5.65
CA LYS A 95 -9.59 -4.63 -6.42
C LYS A 95 -8.35 -4.89 -5.54
N ASP A 96 -8.48 -5.74 -4.54
CA ASP A 96 -7.47 -5.90 -3.47
C ASP A 96 -6.09 -6.27 -3.98
N LEU A 97 -5.99 -7.18 -4.97
CA LEU A 97 -4.71 -7.58 -5.54
C LEU A 97 -4.07 -6.44 -6.34
N ALA A 98 -4.85 -5.67 -7.11
CA ALA A 98 -4.35 -4.49 -7.82
C ALA A 98 -3.85 -3.43 -6.84
N ARG A 99 -4.59 -3.17 -5.76
CA ARG A 99 -4.18 -2.24 -4.70
C ARG A 99 -2.88 -2.67 -4.01
N TRP A 100 -2.70 -3.96 -3.77
CA TRP A 100 -1.45 -4.48 -3.21
C TRP A 100 -0.30 -4.33 -4.20
N LEU A 101 -0.51 -4.70 -5.48
CA LEU A 101 0.48 -4.54 -6.54
C LEU A 101 0.87 -3.08 -6.77
N GLN A 102 -0.08 -2.15 -6.73
CA GLN A 102 0.19 -0.71 -6.81
C GLN A 102 1.27 -0.29 -5.79
N LEU A 103 1.09 -0.67 -4.52
CA LEU A 103 2.06 -0.40 -3.46
C LEU A 103 3.41 -1.09 -3.71
N TYR A 104 3.37 -2.37 -4.04
CA TYR A 104 4.56 -3.18 -4.30
C TYR A 104 5.38 -2.60 -5.46
N ILE A 105 4.75 -2.32 -6.60
CA ILE A 105 5.42 -1.77 -7.77
C ILE A 105 5.91 -0.33 -7.51
N ALA A 106 5.09 0.50 -6.87
CA ALA A 106 5.44 1.88 -6.56
C ALA A 106 6.64 1.99 -5.60
N SER A 107 6.84 1.02 -4.71
CA SER A 107 7.99 0.99 -3.81
C SER A 107 9.33 0.75 -4.52
N HIS A 108 9.32 0.30 -5.77
CA HIS A 108 10.53 0.05 -6.56
C HIS A 108 10.69 1.11 -7.64
N ALA A 109 11.77 1.90 -7.58
CA ALA A 109 12.06 2.89 -8.62
C ALA A 109 12.22 2.25 -10.02
N LYS A 110 12.84 1.07 -10.05
CA LYS A 110 12.93 0.19 -11.23
C LYS A 110 12.58 -1.23 -10.79
N PRO A 111 11.34 -1.68 -11.03
CA PRO A 111 10.93 -3.03 -10.65
C PRO A 111 11.81 -4.08 -11.32
N TYR A 112 12.32 -5.02 -10.53
CA TYR A 112 13.02 -6.19 -11.04
C TYR A 112 12.01 -7.23 -11.51
N PRO A 113 12.39 -8.08 -12.50
CA PRO A 113 11.58 -9.24 -12.86
C PRO A 113 11.35 -10.13 -11.63
N VAL A 114 10.08 -10.49 -11.37
CA VAL A 114 9.71 -11.26 -10.19
C VAL A 114 8.87 -12.47 -10.58
N LYS A 115 9.13 -13.62 -9.94
CA LYS A 115 8.35 -14.83 -10.19
C LYS A 115 6.90 -14.66 -9.72
N VAL A 116 5.96 -15.14 -10.52
CA VAL A 116 4.53 -15.12 -10.18
C VAL A 116 4.25 -15.84 -8.86
N ALA A 117 4.98 -16.93 -8.57
CA ALA A 117 4.88 -17.64 -7.30
C ALA A 117 5.27 -16.75 -6.11
N THR A 118 6.35 -15.96 -6.25
CA THR A 118 6.79 -15.01 -5.22
C THR A 118 5.73 -13.94 -4.95
N LEU A 119 5.10 -13.40 -6.01
CA LEU A 119 4.02 -12.42 -5.85
C LEU A 119 2.79 -13.02 -5.15
N ARG A 120 2.45 -14.28 -5.45
CA ARG A 120 1.38 -14.97 -4.73
C ARG A 120 1.66 -15.04 -3.22
N ASP A 121 2.87 -15.42 -2.87
CA ASP A 121 3.25 -15.62 -1.47
C ASP A 121 3.36 -14.27 -0.74
N LEU A 122 3.96 -13.25 -1.35
CA LEU A 122 4.08 -11.90 -0.79
C LEU A 122 2.73 -11.20 -0.65
N SER A 123 1.80 -11.41 -1.59
CA SER A 123 0.45 -10.82 -1.51
C SER A 123 -0.45 -11.48 -0.46
N GLY A 124 -0.01 -12.56 0.18
CA GLY A 124 -0.83 -13.33 1.10
C GLY A 124 -2.02 -14.03 0.42
N SER A 125 -1.95 -14.26 -0.89
CA SER A 125 -3.03 -14.87 -1.64
C SER A 125 -3.29 -16.31 -1.21
N ARG A 126 -4.56 -16.61 -0.89
CA ARG A 126 -5.00 -17.98 -0.56
C ARG A 126 -5.20 -18.89 -1.78
N THR A 127 -4.90 -18.38 -2.99
CA THR A 127 -5.08 -19.15 -4.24
C THR A 127 -4.00 -20.22 -4.34
N LYS A 128 -4.38 -21.50 -4.15
CA LYS A 128 -3.43 -22.64 -4.13
C LYS A 128 -2.79 -22.86 -5.50
N ALA A 129 -3.60 -22.96 -6.57
CA ALA A 129 -3.12 -23.24 -7.91
C ALA A 129 -2.49 -22.00 -8.54
N LEU A 130 -1.21 -22.07 -8.94
CA LEU A 130 -0.49 -20.96 -9.56
C LEU A 130 -1.13 -20.49 -10.87
N LYS A 131 -1.71 -21.42 -11.66
CA LYS A 131 -2.47 -21.10 -12.88
C LYS A 131 -3.63 -20.13 -12.57
N ASN A 132 -4.38 -20.39 -11.49
CA ASN A 132 -5.51 -19.54 -11.11
C ASN A 132 -5.04 -18.17 -10.56
N PHE A 133 -3.93 -18.17 -9.81
CA PHE A 133 -3.34 -16.91 -9.35
C PHE A 133 -2.83 -16.08 -10.51
N ARG A 134 -2.21 -16.70 -11.52
CA ARG A 134 -1.75 -16.00 -12.74
C ARG A 134 -2.90 -15.31 -13.48
N GLY A 135 -4.08 -15.96 -13.54
CA GLY A 135 -5.27 -15.33 -14.11
C GLY A 135 -5.69 -14.07 -13.35
N LYS A 136 -5.75 -14.17 -12.00
CA LYS A 136 -6.06 -13.00 -11.16
C LYS A 136 -4.99 -11.90 -11.24
N LEU A 137 -3.73 -12.30 -11.33
CA LEU A 137 -2.61 -11.36 -11.45
C LEU A 137 -2.69 -10.55 -12.76
N ARG A 138 -3.03 -11.20 -13.89
CA ARG A 138 -3.21 -10.52 -15.16
C ARG A 138 -4.31 -9.46 -15.07
N LEU A 139 -5.49 -9.82 -14.57
CA LEU A 139 -6.59 -8.87 -14.38
C LEU A 139 -6.18 -7.69 -13.49
N ALA A 140 -5.45 -7.96 -12.40
CA ALA A 140 -4.99 -6.90 -11.51
C ALA A 140 -3.92 -6.00 -12.15
N LEU A 141 -3.09 -6.53 -13.04
CA LEU A 141 -2.11 -5.75 -13.80
C LEU A 141 -2.77 -4.92 -14.90
N ASP A 142 -3.81 -5.46 -15.55
CA ASP A 142 -4.62 -4.70 -16.50
C ASP A 142 -5.34 -3.54 -15.81
N ASP A 143 -5.89 -3.77 -14.61
CA ASP A 143 -6.46 -2.71 -13.78
C ASP A 143 -5.44 -1.59 -13.47
N LEU A 144 -4.16 -1.91 -13.28
CA LEU A 144 -3.11 -0.92 -13.05
C LEU A 144 -2.71 -0.16 -14.31
N VAL A 145 -2.79 -0.78 -15.49
CA VAL A 145 -2.59 -0.10 -16.78
C VAL A 145 -3.73 0.88 -17.02
N ASP A 146 -4.98 0.43 -16.84
CA ASP A 146 -6.18 1.26 -17.02
C ASP A 146 -6.22 2.46 -16.05
N ASN A 147 -5.54 2.34 -14.91
CA ASN A 147 -5.45 3.37 -13.86
C ASN A 147 -4.17 4.24 -13.96
N ASP A 148 -3.39 4.11 -15.02
CA ASP A 148 -2.13 4.83 -15.25
C ASP A 148 -1.05 4.62 -14.16
N ASP A 149 -1.14 3.55 -13.37
CA ASP A 149 -0.12 3.18 -12.37
C ASP A 149 1.14 2.59 -13.01
N ILE A 150 0.95 1.87 -14.12
CA ILE A 150 2.01 1.26 -14.93
C ILE A 150 1.70 1.44 -16.42
N GLN A 151 2.75 1.47 -17.26
CA GLN A 151 2.59 1.62 -18.69
C GLN A 151 2.28 0.29 -19.37
N ARG A 152 2.97 -0.79 -18.98
CA ARG A 152 2.80 -2.13 -19.53
C ARG A 152 3.37 -3.19 -18.61
N TRP A 153 2.96 -4.42 -18.85
CA TRP A 153 3.48 -5.60 -18.18
C TRP A 153 3.59 -6.79 -19.10
N GLU A 154 4.41 -7.77 -18.75
CA GLU A 154 4.56 -9.04 -19.47
C GLU A 154 4.91 -10.16 -18.47
N ILE A 155 4.33 -11.34 -18.66
CA ILE A 155 4.76 -12.57 -17.98
C ILE A 155 5.46 -13.47 -18.96
N GLN A 156 6.77 -13.64 -18.80
CA GLN A 156 7.59 -14.45 -19.69
C GLN A 156 7.66 -15.91 -19.23
N MET A 157 7.34 -16.81 -20.15
CA MET A 157 7.41 -18.26 -19.98
C MET A 157 8.73 -18.80 -20.58
N PRO A 158 9.27 -19.91 -20.09
CA PRO A 158 8.74 -20.80 -19.07
C PRO A 158 9.08 -20.39 -17.62
N GLN A 159 9.91 -19.33 -17.40
CA GLN A 159 10.40 -18.93 -16.09
C GLN A 159 9.32 -18.34 -15.18
N ASP A 160 8.15 -18.00 -15.73
CA ASP A 160 7.00 -17.40 -15.07
C ASP A 160 7.38 -16.07 -14.36
N LEU A 161 8.16 -15.24 -15.05
CA LEU A 161 8.68 -13.96 -14.58
C LEU A 161 7.79 -12.81 -15.05
N LEU A 162 7.31 -12.00 -14.09
CA LEU A 162 6.63 -10.76 -14.37
C LEU A 162 7.64 -9.63 -14.58
N PHE A 163 7.51 -8.96 -15.70
CA PHE A 163 8.17 -7.70 -16.04
C PHE A 163 7.14 -6.58 -16.01
N VAL A 164 7.50 -5.45 -15.40
CA VAL A 164 6.64 -4.26 -15.30
C VAL A 164 7.42 -3.04 -15.74
N ASP A 165 6.81 -2.28 -16.64
CA ASP A 165 7.30 -0.97 -17.07
C ASP A 165 6.40 0.12 -16.45
N ARG A 166 6.98 0.96 -15.61
CA ARG A 166 6.27 2.08 -14.97
C ARG A 166 6.16 3.33 -15.83
N GLY A 167 6.86 3.36 -16.98
CA GLY A 167 6.89 4.56 -17.80
C GLY A 167 7.39 5.79 -17.03
N ALA A 168 6.66 6.90 -17.15
CA ALA A 168 6.98 8.16 -16.46
C ALA A 168 6.49 8.23 -15.00
N ALA A 169 5.75 7.22 -14.52
CA ALA A 169 5.16 7.19 -13.18
C ALA A 169 6.18 6.97 -12.04
N ILE A 170 7.34 7.62 -12.13
CA ILE A 170 8.42 7.55 -11.12
C ILE A 170 8.44 8.86 -10.35
N SER A 171 8.36 8.79 -9.01
CA SER A 171 8.41 9.98 -8.15
C SER A 171 9.73 10.75 -8.30
N ALA A 172 9.72 12.04 -7.98
CA ALA A 172 10.92 12.88 -8.03
C ALA A 172 12.05 12.36 -7.11
N SER A 173 11.70 11.76 -5.96
CA SER A 173 12.66 11.14 -5.04
C SER A 173 13.28 9.88 -5.64
N GLN A 174 12.48 9.05 -6.30
CA GLN A 174 12.95 7.85 -7.01
C GLN A 174 13.85 8.22 -8.21
N ARG A 175 13.51 9.26 -8.97
CA ARG A 175 14.40 9.77 -10.04
C ARG A 175 15.76 10.17 -9.49
N ARG A 176 15.80 10.98 -8.42
CA ARG A 176 17.05 11.38 -7.76
C ARG A 176 17.85 10.20 -7.25
N HIS A 177 17.21 9.13 -6.79
CA HIS A 177 17.90 7.90 -6.39
C HIS A 177 18.53 7.17 -7.58
N LEU A 178 17.82 7.04 -8.70
CA LEU A 178 18.35 6.42 -9.92
C LEU A 178 19.52 7.23 -10.51
N ASP A 179 19.44 8.56 -10.49
CA ASP A 179 20.49 9.43 -11.01
C ASP A 179 21.76 9.34 -10.17
N ARG A 180 21.66 9.28 -8.85
CA ARG A 180 22.79 9.04 -7.94
C ARG A 180 23.49 7.71 -8.17
N ASN A 181 22.76 6.68 -8.55
CA ASN A 181 23.34 5.36 -8.82
C ASN A 181 24.04 5.30 -10.20
N LYS A 182 23.61 6.11 -11.18
CA LYS A 182 24.28 6.24 -12.48
C LYS A 182 25.66 6.92 -12.38
N THR A 183 25.84 7.82 -11.42
CA THR A 183 27.12 8.54 -11.19
C THR A 183 28.15 7.72 -10.39
N ARG A 184 27.76 6.53 -9.89
CA ARG A 184 28.65 5.64 -9.12
C ARG A 184 29.15 4.41 -9.90
N THR A 185 28.72 4.26 -11.15
CA THR A 185 29.21 3.26 -12.11
C THR A 185 30.09 3.91 -13.16
#